data_daa3f63c88f1fcec771a3d0b4d4be1ec
#
_entry.id   daa3f63c88f1fcec771a3d0b4d4be1ec
#
_cell.length_a   1.000
_cell.length_b   1.000
_cell.length_c   1.000
_cell.angle_alpha   90.00
_cell.angle_beta   90.00
_cell.angle_gamma   90.00
#
_symmetry.space_group_name_H-M   'P 1'
#
loop_
_entity.id
_entity.type
_entity.pdbx_description
1 polymer ?
#
loop_
_entity_poly.entity_id
_entity_poly.type
_entity_poly.pdbx_seq_one_letter_code
_entity_poly.pdbx_strand_id
1 'polypeptide(L)'
;MRECGIVSQLTPPGTPQWNGVSERRNRTLLDMVRSMMSLANLPISFWGYALETAAHTLNRVPTKAVQKTPYEIWTEKRHSMSFLKVWGCEAFVKRLTSDKLGPKSDKCNFVGYPNETRGYYFYNRTENKVFVARTAVFLERELISKKGSGSMIDLDEVREPQNDVEP
;
A
#
# COMPACT_ATOMS: atom_id res chain seq x y z
N MET A 1 14.07 -17.36 11.70
CA MET A 1 12.70 -17.25 12.25
C MET A 1 12.64 -17.69 13.72
N ARG A 2 13.20 -18.85 14.14
CA ARG A 2 13.21 -19.27 15.55
C ARG A 2 13.93 -18.29 16.49
N GLU A 3 14.98 -17.66 16.03
CA GLU A 3 15.72 -16.63 16.77
C GLU A 3 14.88 -15.37 17.10
N CYS A 4 13.81 -15.13 16.32
CA CYS A 4 12.86 -14.04 16.55
C CYS A 4 11.60 -14.49 17.30
N GLY A 5 11.60 -15.67 17.92
CA GLY A 5 10.43 -16.21 18.64
C GLY A 5 9.26 -16.65 17.75
N ILE A 6 9.47 -16.74 16.42
CA ILE A 6 8.43 -17.16 15.47
C ILE A 6 8.46 -18.69 15.33
N VAL A 7 7.38 -19.34 15.73
CA VAL A 7 7.19 -20.78 15.56
C VAL A 7 6.43 -21.02 14.26
N SER A 8 7.06 -21.74 13.33
CA SER A 8 6.42 -22.17 12.09
C SER A 8 5.52 -23.36 12.38
N GLN A 9 4.23 -23.24 12.04
CA GLN A 9 3.27 -24.34 12.10
C GLN A 9 2.86 -24.74 10.69
N LEU A 10 2.98 -26.02 10.37
CA LEU A 10 2.50 -26.58 9.11
C LEU A 10 1.02 -26.94 9.25
N THR A 11 0.23 -26.56 8.26
CA THR A 11 -1.16 -26.99 8.17
C THR A 11 -1.21 -28.49 7.84
N PRO A 12 -1.86 -29.33 8.66
CA PRO A 12 -1.99 -30.75 8.36
C PRO A 12 -2.70 -30.99 7.02
N PRO A 13 -2.34 -32.05 6.28
CA PRO A 13 -3.07 -32.43 5.08
C PRO A 13 -4.57 -32.60 5.33
N GLY A 14 -5.42 -32.15 4.42
CA GLY A 14 -6.88 -32.27 4.51
C GLY A 14 -7.57 -31.29 5.47
N THR A 15 -6.85 -30.31 6.04
CA THR A 15 -7.43 -29.30 6.94
C THR A 15 -7.27 -27.86 6.43
N PRO A 16 -7.84 -27.49 5.26
CA PRO A 16 -7.66 -26.16 4.67
C PRO A 16 -8.20 -25.02 5.56
N GLN A 17 -9.20 -25.31 6.41
CA GLN A 17 -9.76 -24.33 7.35
C GLN A 17 -8.73 -23.74 8.31
N TRP A 18 -7.63 -24.44 8.58
CA TRP A 18 -6.56 -23.94 9.44
C TRP A 18 -5.71 -22.86 8.76
N ASN A 19 -5.82 -22.73 7.44
CA ASN A 19 -5.17 -21.68 6.67
C ASN A 19 -6.01 -20.39 6.52
N GLY A 20 -7.24 -20.38 7.04
CA GLY A 20 -8.21 -19.30 6.84
C GLY A 20 -7.72 -17.91 7.29
N VAL A 21 -6.80 -17.83 8.27
CA VAL A 21 -6.23 -16.55 8.71
C VAL A 21 -5.32 -15.97 7.61
N SER A 22 -4.45 -16.79 7.02
CA SER A 22 -3.55 -16.40 5.95
C SER A 22 -4.33 -15.99 4.69
N GLU A 23 -5.36 -16.76 4.33
CA GLU A 23 -6.23 -16.48 3.18
C GLU A 23 -6.96 -15.15 3.34
N ARG A 24 -7.55 -14.91 4.52
CA ARG A 24 -8.21 -13.62 4.81
C ARG A 24 -7.22 -12.45 4.72
N ARG A 25 -6.01 -12.62 5.24
CA ARG A 25 -4.97 -11.59 5.17
C ARG A 25 -4.56 -11.30 3.72
N ASN A 26 -4.36 -12.34 2.93
CA ASN A 26 -4.03 -12.21 1.51
C ASN A 26 -5.14 -11.50 0.73
N ARG A 27 -6.40 -11.85 0.97
CA ARG A 27 -7.55 -11.17 0.36
C ARG A 27 -7.56 -9.69 0.72
N THR A 28 -7.41 -9.33 1.99
CA THR A 28 -7.32 -7.93 2.43
C THR A 28 -6.19 -7.17 1.74
N LEU A 29 -5.00 -7.77 1.63
CA LEU A 29 -3.86 -7.14 0.93
C LEU A 29 -4.15 -6.93 -0.55
N LEU A 30 -4.73 -7.92 -1.24
CA LEU A 30 -5.09 -7.82 -2.65
C LEU A 30 -6.14 -6.73 -2.89
N ASP A 31 -7.15 -6.62 -2.02
CA ASP A 31 -8.18 -5.58 -2.14
C ASP A 31 -7.60 -4.18 -1.92
N MET A 32 -6.67 -4.03 -0.96
CA MET A 32 -5.93 -2.79 -0.77
C MET A 32 -5.08 -2.44 -2.00
N VAL A 33 -4.35 -3.40 -2.58
CA VAL A 33 -3.54 -3.19 -3.79
C VAL A 33 -4.42 -2.78 -4.97
N ARG A 34 -5.53 -3.46 -5.20
CA ARG A 34 -6.51 -3.10 -6.25
C ARG A 34 -7.01 -1.68 -6.06
N SER A 35 -7.40 -1.32 -4.85
CA SER A 35 -7.85 0.04 -4.52
C SER A 35 -6.75 1.08 -4.78
N MET A 36 -5.52 0.83 -4.33
CA MET A 36 -4.37 1.72 -4.56
C MET A 36 -4.07 1.89 -6.05
N MET A 37 -4.01 0.78 -6.81
CA MET A 37 -3.73 0.80 -8.24
C MET A 37 -4.84 1.50 -9.04
N SER A 38 -6.10 1.32 -8.66
CA SER A 38 -7.23 1.99 -9.32
C SER A 38 -7.27 3.50 -9.05
N LEU A 39 -6.74 3.94 -7.90
CA LEU A 39 -6.65 5.35 -7.51
C LEU A 39 -5.54 6.09 -8.26
N ALA A 40 -4.40 5.44 -8.39
CA ALA A 40 -3.20 6.03 -8.92
C ALA A 40 -3.10 5.80 -10.44
N ASN A 41 -2.78 6.85 -11.17
CA ASN A 41 -2.47 6.72 -12.60
C ASN A 41 -1.00 6.27 -12.78
N LEU A 42 -0.68 5.07 -12.29
CA LEU A 42 0.65 4.47 -12.36
C LEU A 42 0.61 3.17 -13.16
N PRO A 43 1.73 2.79 -13.84
CA PRO A 43 1.82 1.52 -14.55
C PRO A 43 1.60 0.33 -13.62
N ILE A 44 1.03 -0.76 -14.16
CA ILE A 44 0.74 -1.97 -13.38
C ILE A 44 2.00 -2.59 -12.75
N SER A 45 3.17 -2.37 -13.33
CA SER A 45 4.46 -2.81 -12.80
C SER A 45 4.76 -2.31 -11.38
N PHE A 46 4.06 -1.26 -10.92
CA PHE A 46 4.19 -0.74 -9.55
C PHE A 46 3.38 -1.52 -8.50
N TRP A 47 2.71 -2.62 -8.88
CA TRP A 47 1.91 -3.43 -7.95
C TRP A 47 2.72 -3.94 -6.74
N GLY A 48 4.01 -4.24 -6.91
CA GLY A 48 4.90 -4.66 -5.83
C GLY A 48 5.06 -3.57 -4.76
N TYR A 49 5.30 -2.32 -5.18
CA TYR A 49 5.34 -1.17 -4.27
C TYR A 49 4.00 -0.91 -3.57
N ALA A 50 2.89 -1.13 -4.27
CA ALA A 50 1.56 -1.04 -3.67
C ALA A 50 1.35 -2.12 -2.61
N LEU A 51 1.79 -3.35 -2.85
CA LEU A 51 1.70 -4.47 -1.90
C LEU A 51 2.53 -4.21 -0.64
N GLU A 52 3.77 -3.77 -0.79
CA GLU A 52 4.63 -3.40 0.34
C GLU A 52 4.01 -2.26 1.17
N THR A 53 3.45 -1.25 0.50
CA THR A 53 2.76 -0.14 1.16
C THR A 53 1.48 -0.60 1.85
N ALA A 54 0.71 -1.50 1.25
CA ALA A 54 -0.47 -2.09 1.87
C ALA A 54 -0.11 -2.84 3.16
N ALA A 55 0.92 -3.68 3.12
CA ALA A 55 1.42 -4.41 4.28
C ALA A 55 1.94 -3.44 5.37
N HIS A 56 2.71 -2.42 4.98
CA HIS A 56 3.20 -1.38 5.88
C HIS A 56 2.05 -0.66 6.59
N THR A 57 1.02 -0.26 5.86
CA THR A 57 -0.15 0.44 6.37
C THR A 57 -0.98 -0.46 7.28
N LEU A 58 -1.26 -1.70 6.85
CA LEU A 58 -2.07 -2.66 7.59
C LEU A 58 -1.47 -3.03 8.96
N ASN A 59 -0.14 -2.98 9.08
CA ASN A 59 0.55 -3.22 10.34
C ASN A 59 0.56 -1.99 11.28
N ARG A 60 0.28 -0.79 10.77
CA ARG A 60 0.37 0.48 11.53
C ARG A 60 -0.95 1.18 11.77
N VAL A 61 -2.03 0.72 11.13
CA VAL A 61 -3.36 1.28 11.35
C VAL A 61 -4.09 0.46 12.42
N PRO A 62 -4.65 1.09 13.48
CA PRO A 62 -5.41 0.40 14.49
C PRO A 62 -6.72 -0.16 13.88
N THR A 63 -7.17 -1.30 14.39
CA THR A 63 -8.45 -1.90 14.01
C THR A 63 -9.47 -1.74 15.13
N LYS A 64 -10.76 -1.87 14.81
CA LYS A 64 -11.83 -1.79 15.83
C LYS A 64 -11.70 -2.90 16.89
N ALA A 65 -11.13 -4.05 16.53
CA ALA A 65 -11.03 -5.21 17.41
C ALA A 65 -9.81 -5.18 18.35
N VAL A 66 -8.75 -4.44 18.01
CA VAL A 66 -7.49 -4.41 18.77
C VAL A 66 -7.02 -2.98 18.91
N GLN A 67 -6.84 -2.54 20.14
CA GLN A 67 -6.42 -1.14 20.43
C GLN A 67 -4.98 -0.85 20.02
N LYS A 68 -4.09 -1.86 20.11
CA LYS A 68 -2.69 -1.71 19.70
C LYS A 68 -2.50 -2.27 18.30
N THR A 69 -1.75 -1.55 17.48
CA THR A 69 -1.39 -2.01 16.13
C THR A 69 -0.40 -3.18 16.21
N PRO A 70 -0.33 -4.06 15.19
CA PRO A 70 0.71 -5.09 15.12
C PRO A 70 2.13 -4.52 15.27
N TYR A 71 2.38 -3.35 14.69
CA TYR A 71 3.65 -2.65 14.82
C TYR A 71 3.96 -2.25 16.28
N GLU A 72 2.97 -1.71 17.00
CA GLU A 72 3.14 -1.32 18.41
C GLU A 72 3.36 -2.55 19.32
N ILE A 73 2.70 -3.67 19.03
CA ILE A 73 2.90 -4.92 19.79
C ILE A 73 4.31 -5.46 19.58
N TRP A 74 4.82 -5.39 18.33
CA TRP A 74 6.14 -5.93 17.98
C TRP A 74 7.30 -5.05 18.43
N THR A 75 7.16 -3.72 18.29
CA THR A 75 8.26 -2.77 18.52
C THR A 75 8.17 -2.01 19.83
N GLU A 76 7.04 -2.13 20.55
CA GLU A 76 6.70 -1.35 21.76
C GLU A 76 6.67 0.18 21.51
N LYS A 77 6.73 0.61 20.26
CA LYS A 77 6.79 2.02 19.86
C LYS A 77 5.52 2.44 19.14
N ARG A 78 4.94 3.55 19.56
CA ARG A 78 3.84 4.19 18.81
C ARG A 78 4.35 4.76 17.50
N HIS A 79 3.61 4.51 16.42
CA HIS A 79 3.86 5.11 15.13
C HIS A 79 3.02 6.37 14.94
N SER A 80 3.62 7.46 14.44
CA SER A 80 2.86 8.65 14.09
C SER A 80 2.05 8.41 12.81
N MET A 81 0.73 8.63 12.88
CA MET A 81 -0.16 8.51 11.73
C MET A 81 0.14 9.55 10.63
N SER A 82 0.77 10.68 10.99
CA SER A 82 1.15 11.72 10.02
C SER A 82 2.19 11.26 9.00
N PHE A 83 2.91 10.17 9.32
CA PHE A 83 3.87 9.56 8.41
C PHE A 83 3.20 8.77 7.27
N LEU A 84 1.99 8.26 7.51
CA LEU A 84 1.25 7.53 6.48
C LEU A 84 0.74 8.49 5.42
N LYS A 85 0.96 8.12 4.15
CA LYS A 85 0.60 8.90 2.96
C LYS A 85 -0.26 8.09 2.00
N VAL A 86 -1.09 8.77 1.23
CA VAL A 86 -1.93 8.14 0.22
C VAL A 86 -1.07 7.68 -0.95
N TRP A 87 -1.04 6.38 -1.21
CA TRP A 87 -0.23 5.78 -2.27
C TRP A 87 -0.62 6.32 -3.65
N GLY A 88 0.38 6.61 -4.47
CA GLY A 88 0.21 7.16 -5.81
C GLY A 88 -0.06 8.67 -5.84
N CYS A 89 -0.22 9.34 -4.69
CA CYS A 89 -0.43 10.79 -4.70
C CYS A 89 0.79 11.52 -5.28
N GLU A 90 0.52 12.64 -5.94
CA GLU A 90 1.55 13.54 -6.43
C GLU A 90 2.21 14.27 -5.26
N ALA A 91 3.51 14.50 -5.36
CA ALA A 91 4.26 15.23 -4.37
C ALA A 91 5.36 16.06 -5.01
N PHE A 92 5.65 17.21 -4.46
CA PHE A 92 6.81 18.03 -4.85
C PHE A 92 8.00 17.65 -3.97
N VAL A 93 9.05 17.15 -4.63
CA VAL A 93 10.30 16.71 -3.98
C VAL A 93 11.40 17.70 -4.35
N LYS A 94 12.15 18.16 -3.35
CA LYS A 94 13.26 19.11 -3.57
C LYS A 94 14.37 18.47 -4.40
N ARG A 95 14.83 19.14 -5.44
CA ARG A 95 16.02 18.74 -6.21
C ARG A 95 17.28 18.87 -5.37
N LEU A 96 18.19 17.92 -5.51
CA LEU A 96 19.53 17.98 -4.87
C LEU A 96 20.43 19.00 -5.56
N THR A 97 20.30 19.12 -6.88
CA THR A 97 21.02 20.09 -7.72
C THR A 97 20.00 20.95 -8.43
N SER A 98 19.97 22.24 -8.13
CA SER A 98 19.13 23.20 -8.83
C SER A 98 19.98 24.38 -9.26
N ASP A 99 19.86 24.77 -10.52
CA ASP A 99 20.42 26.04 -11.00
C ASP A 99 19.74 27.23 -10.32
N LYS A 100 20.44 28.35 -10.24
CA LYS A 100 19.96 29.56 -9.53
C LYS A 100 18.59 30.05 -10.00
N LEU A 101 18.23 29.81 -11.25
CA LEU A 101 16.96 30.23 -11.89
C LEU A 101 16.05 29.05 -12.29
N GLY A 102 16.49 27.82 -12.10
CA GLY A 102 15.73 26.62 -12.44
C GLY A 102 14.69 26.21 -11.38
N PRO A 103 13.79 25.28 -11.72
CA PRO A 103 12.80 24.75 -10.76
C PRO A 103 13.51 24.06 -9.59
N LYS A 104 13.09 24.40 -8.37
CA LYS A 104 13.70 23.89 -7.13
C LYS A 104 13.15 22.52 -6.71
N SER A 105 12.06 22.06 -7.31
CA SER A 105 11.40 20.80 -6.97
C SER A 105 10.87 20.10 -8.21
N ASP A 106 10.82 18.78 -8.14
CA ASP A 106 10.21 17.92 -9.15
C ASP A 106 8.88 17.39 -8.67
N LYS A 107 7.92 17.27 -9.59
CA LYS A 107 6.64 16.64 -9.36
C LYS A 107 6.79 15.14 -9.57
N CYS A 108 6.63 14.37 -8.49
CA CYS A 108 6.82 12.92 -8.45
C CYS A 108 5.58 12.25 -7.86
N ASN A 109 5.45 10.93 -8.01
CA ASN A 109 4.42 10.16 -7.34
C ASN A 109 5.01 9.41 -6.14
N PHE A 110 4.31 9.44 -5.00
CA PHE A 110 4.66 8.64 -3.85
C PHE A 110 4.33 7.16 -4.11
N VAL A 111 5.30 6.27 -3.93
CA VAL A 111 5.13 4.85 -4.24
C VAL A 111 5.49 3.89 -3.09
N GLY A 112 6.00 4.37 -1.96
CA GLY A 112 6.22 3.48 -0.82
C GLY A 112 7.17 4.00 0.25
N TYR A 113 7.48 3.09 1.18
CA TYR A 113 8.33 3.34 2.34
C TYR A 113 9.59 2.49 2.26
N PRO A 114 10.80 3.08 2.28
CA PRO A 114 12.05 2.33 2.33
C PRO A 114 12.22 1.62 3.69
N ASN A 115 12.78 0.41 3.66
CA ASN A 115 13.01 -0.38 4.86
C ASN A 115 14.29 0.07 5.62
N GLU A 116 15.33 0.46 4.88
CA GLU A 116 16.66 0.73 5.43
C GLU A 116 16.87 2.19 5.84
N THR A 117 16.10 3.11 5.27
CA THR A 117 16.29 4.55 5.49
C THR A 117 14.98 5.24 5.86
N ARG A 118 15.09 6.35 6.60
CA ARG A 118 13.93 7.21 6.84
C ARG A 118 13.61 8.00 5.59
N GLY A 119 12.37 8.01 5.17
CA GLY A 119 11.87 8.76 4.02
C GLY A 119 10.78 8.03 3.27
N TYR A 120 10.68 8.33 2.00
CA TYR A 120 9.64 7.85 1.12
C TYR A 120 10.24 7.50 -0.24
N TYR A 121 9.70 6.48 -0.90
CA TYR A 121 9.98 6.21 -2.31
C TYR A 121 9.13 7.12 -3.20
N PHE A 122 9.79 7.80 -4.13
CA PHE A 122 9.15 8.63 -5.14
C PHE A 122 9.51 8.14 -6.53
N TYR A 123 8.51 8.11 -7.41
CA TYR A 123 8.68 7.83 -8.82
C TYR A 123 8.64 9.13 -9.62
N ASN A 124 9.74 9.45 -10.30
CA ASN A 124 9.82 10.55 -11.26
C ASN A 124 9.44 10.03 -12.64
N ARG A 125 8.30 10.49 -13.18
CA ARG A 125 7.82 10.08 -14.51
C ARG A 125 8.71 10.55 -15.64
N THR A 126 9.32 11.71 -15.50
CA THR A 126 10.18 12.31 -16.54
C THR A 126 11.46 11.51 -16.72
N GLU A 127 12.06 11.09 -15.61
CA GLU A 127 13.30 10.31 -15.60
C GLU A 127 13.06 8.80 -15.61
N ASN A 128 11.80 8.37 -15.47
CA ASN A 128 11.41 6.97 -15.31
C ASN A 128 12.21 6.26 -14.19
N LYS A 129 12.39 6.94 -13.05
CA LYS A 129 13.25 6.48 -11.96
C LYS A 129 12.54 6.55 -10.61
N VAL A 130 12.78 5.53 -9.78
CA VAL A 130 12.39 5.53 -8.36
C VAL A 130 13.60 5.94 -7.51
N PHE A 131 13.39 6.82 -6.56
CA PHE A 131 14.43 7.31 -5.64
C PHE A 131 13.84 7.57 -4.25
N VAL A 132 14.72 7.75 -3.25
CA VAL A 132 14.33 8.03 -1.86
C VAL A 132 14.53 9.52 -1.56
N ALA A 133 13.52 10.14 -0.95
CA ALA A 133 13.65 11.46 -0.37
C ALA A 133 12.98 11.53 1.01
N ARG A 134 13.54 12.36 1.90
CA ARG A 134 13.02 12.51 3.28
C ARG A 134 11.92 13.54 3.38
N THR A 135 11.98 14.57 2.56
CA THR A 135 11.08 15.73 2.65
C THR A 135 10.39 15.93 1.31
N ALA A 136 9.07 16.00 1.35
CA ALA A 136 8.23 16.31 0.20
C ALA A 136 6.95 17.02 0.63
N VAL A 137 6.35 17.76 -0.29
CA VAL A 137 5.01 18.34 -0.12
C VAL A 137 4.02 17.44 -0.85
N PHE A 138 3.17 16.74 -0.11
CA PHE A 138 2.21 15.78 -0.66
C PHE A 138 0.90 16.45 -1.05
N LEU A 139 0.39 16.13 -2.23
CA LEU A 139 -0.86 16.64 -2.80
C LEU A 139 -1.99 15.60 -2.64
N GLU A 140 -2.19 15.09 -1.42
CA GLU A 140 -3.15 14.01 -1.14
C GLU A 140 -4.59 14.41 -1.48
N ARG A 141 -4.97 15.67 -1.20
CA ARG A 141 -6.32 16.19 -1.46
C ARG A 141 -6.69 16.18 -2.94
N GLU A 142 -5.74 16.44 -3.82
CA GLU A 142 -5.96 16.45 -5.27
C GLU A 142 -6.27 15.05 -5.80
N LEU A 143 -5.64 14.00 -5.25
CA LEU A 143 -5.91 12.62 -5.62
C LEU A 143 -7.33 12.22 -5.20
N ILE A 144 -7.74 12.58 -3.98
CA ILE A 144 -9.06 12.25 -3.43
C ILE A 144 -10.18 13.01 -4.18
N SER A 145 -9.96 14.29 -4.52
CA SER A 145 -10.96 15.12 -5.20
C SER A 145 -11.18 14.70 -6.66
N LYS A 146 -10.16 14.20 -7.35
CA LYS A 146 -10.29 13.66 -8.72
C LYS A 146 -11.25 12.48 -8.81
N LYS A 147 -11.51 11.75 -7.70
CA LYS A 147 -12.50 10.67 -7.62
C LYS A 147 -13.93 11.12 -7.36
N GLY A 148 -14.17 12.35 -6.88
CA GLY A 148 -15.51 12.89 -6.72
C GLY A 148 -16.24 13.12 -8.05
N SER A 149 -15.57 12.99 -9.20
CA SER A 149 -16.13 13.07 -10.55
C SER A 149 -16.27 11.66 -11.15
N GLY A 150 -17.16 10.89 -10.56
CA GLY A 150 -17.87 9.74 -11.09
C GLY A 150 -17.14 8.80 -12.05
N SER A 151 -16.81 7.63 -11.56
CA SER A 151 -17.04 6.38 -12.28
C SER A 151 -17.40 5.34 -11.22
N MET A 152 -18.68 5.07 -11.07
CA MET A 152 -19.15 3.82 -10.48
C MET A 152 -18.63 2.71 -11.40
N ILE A 153 -17.57 2.03 -10.98
CA ILE A 153 -17.24 0.74 -11.58
C ILE A 153 -18.27 -0.20 -10.98
N ASP A 154 -19.28 -0.52 -11.77
CA ASP A 154 -20.23 -1.59 -11.51
C ASP A 154 -19.40 -2.89 -11.43
N LEU A 155 -19.26 -3.41 -10.23
CA LEU A 155 -18.70 -4.73 -10.04
C LEU A 155 -19.83 -5.71 -10.37
N ASP A 156 -19.91 -6.09 -11.64
CA ASP A 156 -20.71 -7.24 -12.04
C ASP A 156 -20.24 -8.44 -11.21
N GLU A 157 -21.09 -8.84 -10.28
CA GLU A 157 -20.97 -10.12 -9.59
C GLU A 157 -20.88 -11.21 -10.66
N VAL A 158 -19.71 -11.84 -10.76
CA VAL A 158 -19.56 -13.07 -11.52
C VAL A 158 -20.44 -14.12 -10.82
N ARG A 159 -21.66 -14.28 -11.30
CA ARG A 159 -22.52 -15.38 -10.88
C ARG A 159 -21.87 -16.67 -11.36
N GLU A 160 -21.43 -17.50 -10.43
CA GLU A 160 -21.07 -18.88 -10.73
C GLU A 160 -22.27 -19.57 -11.36
N PRO A 161 -22.09 -20.34 -12.46
CA PRO A 161 -23.17 -21.12 -13.03
C PRO A 161 -23.63 -22.16 -12.03
N GLN A 162 -24.89 -22.09 -11.60
CA GLN A 162 -25.55 -23.15 -10.85
C GLN A 162 -25.61 -24.38 -11.75
N ASN A 163 -24.90 -25.44 -11.38
CA ASN A 163 -25.08 -26.75 -11.97
C ASN A 163 -26.42 -27.29 -11.45
N ASP A 164 -27.47 -27.14 -12.25
CA ASP A 164 -28.72 -27.87 -12.08
C ASP A 164 -28.44 -29.34 -12.39
N VAL A 165 -28.32 -30.12 -11.34
CA VAL A 165 -28.40 -31.59 -11.41
C VAL A 165 -29.87 -31.93 -11.26
N GLU A 166 -30.56 -32.17 -12.39
CA GLU A 166 -31.88 -32.79 -12.38
C GLU A 166 -31.77 -34.28 -12.05
N PRO A 167 -32.84 -34.84 -11.42
CA PRO A 167 -32.89 -36.20 -10.84
C PRO A 167 -32.94 -37.36 -11.85
#